data_09d60ca52996f8303849bdff44b9d29a
#
_entry.id   09d60ca52996f8303849bdff44b9d29a
#
_cell.length_a   1.000
_cell.length_b   1.000
_cell.length_c   1.000
_cell.angle_alpha   90.00
_cell.angle_beta   90.00
_cell.angle_gamma   90.00
#
_symmetry.space_group_name_H-M   'P 1'
#
loop_
_entity.id
_entity.type
_entity.pdbx_description
1 polymer ?
#
loop_
_entity_poly.entity_id
_entity_poly.type
_entity_poly.pdbx_seq_one_letter_code
_entity_poly.pdbx_strand_id
1 'polypeptide(L)'
;MWRDEAVTYDMAHRTLAELWPTLRTVDAVHGLYYVLMRGWFLVFDGGVVALRLPSVVAMAAAAAGVALLGRQLVGRRAGLFAGLVFVLLPMVQQYAQEGRSYAMVCALVVWSTYLLARVAARPGRRLWAGYGALSLAACLMHEFAVLALPAHGAAVVLSGLPRAVRRAWCVVAGAVVVALVPMALFSMGQSEQLSWLQWPNPVQLGTFIALVLGGLLCSRAPVARAGVQRLRLRPVALPLLVLPTALLVLLSQLKPMYVDRYVLYYVAGFALLAGAALDWVLRPAGRRGQTRRRLVYRSVALAVVPALLVPVNVFLRSPQSRTDDAIAVTRAVEELSSPGDGLLFLPSRRRVWAAADPHEFHRLRDLALDRSPVASHTLYGTELTGDRIQEHMMQTRRIVAVGDAKGQPLDDTDQEIAKRTVLRAAFQVCATRELTGARVTLYARPGYC
;
A
#
# COMPACT_ATOMS: atom_id res chain seq x y z
N MET A 1 11.83 -6.68 -5.44
CA MET A 1 10.64 -7.20 -4.67
C MET A 1 10.94 -6.98 -3.20
N TRP A 2 10.00 -6.49 -2.43
CA TRP A 2 10.13 -6.33 -0.98
C TRP A 2 9.18 -7.31 -0.26
N ARG A 3 9.29 -7.42 1.07
CA ARG A 3 8.62 -8.45 1.87
C ARG A 3 7.11 -8.59 1.59
N ASP A 4 6.34 -7.49 1.60
CA ASP A 4 4.90 -7.58 1.38
C ASP A 4 4.55 -8.01 -0.07
N GLU A 5 5.41 -7.69 -1.05
CA GLU A 5 5.26 -8.20 -2.41
C GLU A 5 5.59 -9.69 -2.51
N ALA A 6 6.58 -10.17 -1.75
CA ALA A 6 6.89 -11.60 -1.66
C ALA A 6 5.72 -12.39 -1.05
N VAL A 7 5.05 -11.83 -0.02
CA VAL A 7 3.79 -12.40 0.51
C VAL A 7 2.71 -12.46 -0.57
N THR A 8 2.51 -11.37 -1.33
CA THR A 8 1.52 -11.36 -2.41
C THR A 8 1.83 -12.41 -3.47
N TYR A 9 3.11 -12.52 -3.84
CA TYR A 9 3.57 -13.48 -4.85
C TYR A 9 3.31 -14.91 -4.39
N ASP A 10 3.72 -15.28 -3.18
CA ASP A 10 3.48 -16.60 -2.60
C ASP A 10 1.98 -16.91 -2.49
N MET A 11 1.19 -16.03 -1.90
CA MET A 11 -0.25 -16.24 -1.70
C MET A 11 -1.01 -16.37 -3.03
N ALA A 12 -0.63 -15.60 -4.05
CA ALA A 12 -1.27 -15.66 -5.36
C ALA A 12 -0.91 -16.91 -6.17
N HIS A 13 0.20 -17.59 -5.87
CA HIS A 13 0.57 -18.86 -6.48
C HIS A 13 -0.06 -20.08 -5.80
N ARG A 14 -0.58 -19.93 -4.57
CA ARG A 14 -1.31 -21.00 -3.89
C ARG A 14 -2.62 -21.32 -4.62
N THR A 15 -3.04 -22.56 -4.62
CA THR A 15 -4.37 -22.97 -5.10
C THR A 15 -5.46 -22.38 -4.21
N LEU A 16 -6.71 -22.29 -4.66
CA LEU A 16 -7.82 -21.81 -3.83
C LEU A 16 -8.03 -22.70 -2.60
N ALA A 17 -7.75 -24.01 -2.72
CA ALA A 17 -7.82 -24.97 -1.61
C ALA A 17 -6.76 -24.71 -0.53
N GLU A 18 -5.57 -24.20 -0.90
CA GLU A 18 -4.48 -23.83 0.00
C GLU A 18 -4.63 -22.39 0.52
N LEU A 19 -5.15 -21.49 -0.32
CA LEU A 19 -5.35 -20.09 0.02
C LEU A 19 -6.41 -19.92 1.11
N TRP A 20 -7.55 -20.61 0.98
CA TRP A 20 -8.67 -20.45 1.88
C TRP A 20 -8.35 -20.79 3.35
N PRO A 21 -7.73 -21.96 3.67
CA PRO A 21 -7.31 -22.25 5.05
C PRO A 21 -6.29 -21.23 5.57
N THR A 22 -5.37 -20.76 4.71
CA THR A 22 -4.39 -19.73 5.08
C THR A 22 -5.07 -18.40 5.45
N LEU A 23 -6.04 -17.95 4.68
CA LEU A 23 -6.80 -16.73 4.99
C LEU A 23 -7.59 -16.83 6.31
N ARG A 24 -7.90 -18.04 6.76
CA ARG A 24 -8.53 -18.24 8.08
C ARG A 24 -7.57 -17.99 9.24
N THR A 25 -6.28 -18.09 9.00
CA THR A 25 -5.25 -17.92 10.04
C THR A 25 -4.55 -16.57 9.92
N VAL A 26 -4.38 -16.06 8.70
CA VAL A 26 -3.53 -14.89 8.45
C VAL A 26 -4.02 -14.08 7.25
N ASP A 27 -3.89 -12.74 7.35
CA ASP A 27 -3.99 -11.75 6.25
C ASP A 27 -5.32 -11.74 5.46
N ALA A 28 -6.43 -12.07 6.14
CA ALA A 28 -7.78 -12.10 5.56
C ALA A 28 -8.19 -10.80 4.86
N VAL A 29 -7.70 -9.65 5.35
CA VAL A 29 -7.98 -8.32 4.79
C VAL A 29 -7.53 -8.15 3.34
N HIS A 30 -6.58 -8.95 2.89
CA HIS A 30 -6.09 -8.98 1.51
C HIS A 30 -6.65 -10.14 0.68
N GLY A 31 -7.57 -10.95 1.22
CA GLY A 31 -8.04 -12.18 0.59
C GLY A 31 -8.56 -11.98 -0.84
N LEU A 32 -9.44 -10.98 -1.06
CA LEU A 32 -9.95 -10.66 -2.40
C LEU A 32 -8.81 -10.27 -3.36
N TYR A 33 -7.82 -9.53 -2.88
CA TYR A 33 -6.67 -9.13 -3.68
C TYR A 33 -5.84 -10.35 -4.12
N TYR A 34 -5.59 -11.31 -3.23
CA TYR A 34 -4.86 -12.54 -3.56
C TYR A 34 -5.61 -13.40 -4.59
N VAL A 35 -6.93 -13.50 -4.48
CA VAL A 35 -7.75 -14.22 -5.47
C VAL A 35 -7.65 -13.56 -6.85
N LEU A 36 -7.69 -12.23 -6.92
CA LEU A 36 -7.53 -11.49 -8.17
C LEU A 36 -6.12 -11.65 -8.75
N MET A 37 -5.09 -11.55 -7.91
CA MET A 37 -3.70 -11.75 -8.34
C MET A 37 -3.44 -13.18 -8.79
N ARG A 38 -4.08 -14.18 -8.16
CA ARG A 38 -4.04 -15.55 -8.65
C ARG A 38 -4.63 -15.65 -10.08
N GLY A 39 -5.82 -15.10 -10.31
CA GLY A 39 -6.40 -15.04 -11.65
C GLY A 39 -5.51 -14.34 -12.67
N TRP A 40 -4.82 -13.28 -12.24
CA TRP A 40 -3.86 -12.53 -13.03
C TRP A 40 -2.65 -13.40 -13.44
N PHE A 41 -2.04 -14.12 -12.49
CA PHE A 41 -0.89 -14.99 -12.75
C PHE A 41 -1.22 -16.26 -13.53
N LEU A 42 -2.50 -16.63 -13.68
CA LEU A 42 -2.90 -17.69 -14.63
C LEU A 42 -2.79 -17.25 -16.09
N VAL A 43 -2.77 -15.93 -16.35
CA VAL A 43 -2.73 -15.36 -17.70
C VAL A 43 -1.36 -14.77 -18.02
N PHE A 44 -0.72 -14.15 -17.04
CA PHE A 44 0.56 -13.48 -17.18
C PHE A 44 1.61 -14.22 -16.37
N ASP A 45 2.71 -14.56 -17.03
CA ASP A 45 3.83 -15.22 -16.38
C ASP A 45 4.36 -14.38 -15.21
N GLY A 46 4.86 -15.05 -14.17
CA GLY A 46 5.29 -14.44 -12.92
C GLY A 46 6.42 -13.40 -13.08
N GLY A 47 6.82 -12.82 -11.96
CA GLY A 47 7.89 -11.84 -11.89
C GLY A 47 7.42 -10.46 -11.43
N VAL A 48 8.38 -9.59 -11.14
CA VAL A 48 8.12 -8.27 -10.53
C VAL A 48 7.26 -7.37 -11.40
N VAL A 49 7.42 -7.45 -12.73
CA VAL A 49 6.63 -6.65 -13.68
C VAL A 49 5.17 -7.08 -13.66
N ALA A 50 4.91 -8.38 -13.80
CA ALA A 50 3.55 -8.93 -13.74
C ALA A 50 2.90 -8.64 -12.39
N LEU A 51 3.65 -8.75 -11.28
CA LEU A 51 3.18 -8.45 -9.93
C LEU A 51 2.71 -6.99 -9.78
N ARG A 52 3.45 -6.03 -10.36
CA ARG A 52 3.20 -4.59 -10.20
C ARG A 52 2.27 -3.98 -11.24
N LEU A 53 2.13 -4.60 -12.41
CA LEU A 53 1.34 -4.05 -13.52
C LEU A 53 -0.12 -3.75 -13.16
N PRO A 54 -0.85 -4.59 -12.40
CA PRO A 54 -2.21 -4.26 -11.94
C PRO A 54 -2.27 -2.96 -11.12
N SER A 55 -1.27 -2.67 -10.29
CA SER A 55 -1.19 -1.43 -9.52
C SER A 55 -0.95 -0.20 -10.41
N VAL A 56 -0.09 -0.34 -11.44
CA VAL A 56 0.14 0.73 -12.43
C VAL A 56 -1.15 1.06 -13.17
N VAL A 57 -1.86 0.03 -13.65
CA VAL A 57 -3.16 0.20 -14.35
C VAL A 57 -4.21 0.84 -13.43
N ALA A 58 -4.29 0.39 -12.18
CA ALA A 58 -5.20 0.95 -11.19
C ALA A 58 -4.91 2.44 -10.92
N MET A 59 -3.63 2.83 -10.77
CA MET A 59 -3.28 4.24 -10.59
C MET A 59 -3.53 5.10 -11.82
N ALA A 60 -3.34 4.56 -13.03
CA ALA A 60 -3.71 5.23 -14.27
C ALA A 60 -5.23 5.45 -14.33
N ALA A 61 -6.02 4.43 -13.97
CA ALA A 61 -7.48 4.54 -13.86
C ALA A 61 -7.90 5.55 -12.78
N ALA A 62 -7.21 5.60 -11.62
CA ALA A 62 -7.44 6.60 -10.59
C ALA A 62 -7.17 8.02 -11.10
N ALA A 63 -6.06 8.24 -11.81
CA ALA A 63 -5.73 9.53 -12.41
C ALA A 63 -6.80 9.99 -13.41
N ALA A 64 -7.29 9.09 -14.26
CA ALA A 64 -8.41 9.37 -15.16
C ALA A 64 -9.70 9.71 -14.38
N GLY A 65 -9.99 8.97 -13.29
CA GLY A 65 -11.12 9.25 -12.40
C GLY A 65 -11.03 10.62 -11.74
N VAL A 66 -9.85 11.01 -11.22
CA VAL A 66 -9.58 12.34 -10.65
C VAL A 66 -9.78 13.43 -11.70
N ALA A 67 -9.26 13.22 -12.92
CA ALA A 67 -9.44 14.17 -14.02
C ALA A 67 -10.91 14.35 -14.40
N LEU A 68 -11.67 13.25 -14.50
CA LEU A 68 -13.10 13.28 -14.82
C LEU A 68 -13.93 13.91 -13.69
N LEU A 69 -13.60 13.60 -12.44
CA LEU A 69 -14.23 14.21 -11.26
C LEU A 69 -13.95 15.72 -11.22
N GLY A 70 -12.70 16.14 -11.40
CA GLY A 70 -12.31 17.55 -11.48
C GLY A 70 -12.99 18.27 -12.65
N ARG A 71 -13.10 17.61 -13.82
CA ARG A 71 -13.87 18.13 -14.95
C ARG A 71 -15.35 18.34 -14.59
N GLN A 72 -15.94 17.40 -13.88
CA GLN A 72 -17.35 17.48 -13.47
C GLN A 72 -17.58 18.59 -12.43
N LEU A 73 -16.67 18.74 -11.45
CA LEU A 73 -16.83 19.71 -10.35
C LEU A 73 -16.47 21.14 -10.74
N VAL A 74 -15.52 21.35 -11.66
CA VAL A 74 -14.94 22.66 -11.97
C VAL A 74 -14.92 22.94 -13.47
N GLY A 75 -14.40 21.99 -14.29
CA GLY A 75 -14.27 22.14 -15.72
C GLY A 75 -13.09 21.39 -16.32
N ARG A 76 -13.01 21.36 -17.67
CA ARG A 76 -12.06 20.49 -18.40
C ARG A 76 -10.59 20.73 -18.00
N ARG A 77 -10.17 22.00 -17.92
CA ARG A 77 -8.76 22.35 -17.62
C ARG A 77 -8.39 22.02 -16.19
N ALA A 78 -9.26 22.37 -15.23
CA ALA A 78 -9.05 22.03 -13.81
C ALA A 78 -9.01 20.52 -13.61
N GLY A 79 -9.85 19.75 -14.31
CA GLY A 79 -9.82 18.31 -14.28
C GLY A 79 -8.51 17.72 -14.83
N LEU A 80 -8.03 18.24 -15.99
CA LEU A 80 -6.75 17.80 -16.54
C LEU A 80 -5.60 18.05 -15.56
N PHE A 81 -5.53 19.27 -14.99
CA PHE A 81 -4.49 19.58 -14.00
C PHE A 81 -4.62 18.73 -12.74
N ALA A 82 -5.83 18.41 -12.28
CA ALA A 82 -6.02 17.52 -11.13
C ALA A 82 -5.47 16.11 -11.40
N GLY A 83 -5.75 15.55 -12.58
CA GLY A 83 -5.18 14.26 -12.98
C GLY A 83 -3.66 14.29 -13.08
N LEU A 84 -3.08 15.34 -13.66
CA LEU A 84 -1.62 15.51 -13.76
C LEU A 84 -0.97 15.68 -12.38
N VAL A 85 -1.53 16.51 -11.51
CA VAL A 85 -1.04 16.66 -10.14
C VAL A 85 -1.09 15.33 -9.42
N PHE A 86 -2.20 14.57 -9.53
CA PHE A 86 -2.33 13.26 -8.90
C PHE A 86 -1.20 12.32 -9.30
N VAL A 87 -0.91 12.19 -10.60
CA VAL A 87 0.17 11.33 -11.10
C VAL A 87 1.55 11.76 -10.59
N LEU A 88 1.79 13.06 -10.41
CA LEU A 88 3.08 13.59 -9.97
C LEU A 88 3.31 13.45 -8.45
N LEU A 89 2.28 13.13 -7.66
CA LEU A 89 2.45 12.95 -6.22
C LEU A 89 3.36 11.76 -5.91
N PRO A 90 4.39 11.92 -5.06
CA PRO A 90 5.33 10.85 -4.74
C PRO A 90 4.66 9.57 -4.23
N MET A 91 3.64 9.69 -3.38
CA MET A 91 2.87 8.55 -2.87
C MET A 91 2.17 7.77 -4.00
N VAL A 92 1.60 8.46 -4.99
CA VAL A 92 0.96 7.82 -6.15
C VAL A 92 2.01 7.06 -6.97
N GLN A 93 3.18 7.64 -7.20
CA GLN A 93 4.28 6.99 -7.90
C GLN A 93 4.83 5.78 -7.13
N GLN A 94 4.96 5.88 -5.83
CA GLN A 94 5.42 4.81 -4.96
C GLN A 94 4.47 3.61 -5.03
N TYR A 95 3.17 3.82 -4.75
CA TYR A 95 2.18 2.74 -4.66
C TYR A 95 1.69 2.24 -6.02
N ALA A 96 1.94 2.96 -7.11
CA ALA A 96 1.82 2.42 -8.47
C ALA A 96 2.83 1.30 -8.75
N GLN A 97 3.96 1.29 -8.05
CA GLN A 97 5.05 0.34 -8.21
C GLN A 97 5.10 -0.69 -7.08
N GLU A 98 3.97 -0.97 -6.45
CA GLU A 98 3.84 -2.01 -5.42
C GLU A 98 2.79 -3.04 -5.81
N GLY A 99 3.16 -4.33 -5.70
CA GLY A 99 2.26 -5.45 -5.88
C GLY A 99 1.35 -5.66 -4.66
N ARG A 100 0.55 -4.63 -4.31
CA ARG A 100 -0.40 -4.62 -3.17
C ARG A 100 -1.73 -4.00 -3.55
N SER A 101 -2.77 -4.22 -2.75
CA SER A 101 -4.15 -3.79 -3.03
C SER A 101 -4.37 -2.26 -3.04
N TYR A 102 -3.47 -1.47 -2.46
CA TYR A 102 -3.67 -0.05 -2.17
C TYR A 102 -3.97 0.81 -3.41
N ALA A 103 -3.31 0.52 -4.53
CA ALA A 103 -3.57 1.20 -5.81
C ALA A 103 -4.98 0.92 -6.32
N MET A 104 -5.45 -0.33 -6.22
CA MET A 104 -6.82 -0.72 -6.61
C MET A 104 -7.86 -0.07 -5.70
N VAL A 105 -7.62 -0.05 -4.38
CA VAL A 105 -8.48 0.64 -3.41
C VAL A 105 -8.59 2.12 -3.76
N CYS A 106 -7.47 2.77 -4.05
CA CYS A 106 -7.45 4.19 -4.45
C CYS A 106 -8.30 4.41 -5.71
N ALA A 107 -8.14 3.58 -6.74
CA ALA A 107 -8.95 3.66 -7.96
C ALA A 107 -10.44 3.48 -7.68
N LEU A 108 -10.82 2.45 -6.92
CA LEU A 108 -12.21 2.16 -6.58
C LEU A 108 -12.86 3.29 -5.79
N VAL A 109 -12.17 3.89 -4.81
CA VAL A 109 -12.66 5.04 -4.05
C VAL A 109 -12.79 6.29 -4.93
N VAL A 110 -11.82 6.57 -5.80
CA VAL A 110 -11.92 7.71 -6.75
C VAL A 110 -13.11 7.54 -7.67
N TRP A 111 -13.30 6.35 -8.24
CA TRP A 111 -14.44 6.09 -9.13
C TRP A 111 -15.78 6.07 -8.39
N SER A 112 -15.85 5.58 -7.15
CA SER A 112 -17.06 5.69 -6.32
C SER A 112 -17.38 7.16 -6.02
N THR A 113 -16.38 8.01 -5.74
CA THR A 113 -16.55 9.47 -5.58
C THR A 113 -17.07 10.13 -6.86
N TYR A 114 -16.55 9.71 -8.03
CA TYR A 114 -17.04 10.17 -9.32
C TYR A 114 -18.52 9.78 -9.54
N LEU A 115 -18.89 8.52 -9.24
CA LEU A 115 -20.29 8.07 -9.35
C LEU A 115 -21.19 8.82 -8.37
N LEU A 116 -20.74 9.11 -7.15
CA LEU A 116 -21.49 9.95 -6.21
C LEU A 116 -21.78 11.34 -6.79
N ALA A 117 -20.79 11.94 -7.46
CA ALA A 117 -20.98 13.22 -8.14
C ALA A 117 -21.97 13.11 -9.33
N ARG A 118 -21.97 11.99 -10.04
CA ARG A 118 -22.95 11.69 -11.12
C ARG A 118 -24.36 11.52 -10.57
N VAL A 119 -24.50 10.76 -9.47
CA VAL A 119 -25.78 10.56 -8.77
C VAL A 119 -26.35 11.88 -8.27
N ALA A 120 -25.52 12.74 -7.70
CA ALA A 120 -25.97 14.05 -7.21
C ALA A 120 -26.50 14.92 -8.33
N ALA A 121 -25.96 14.82 -9.54
CA ALA A 121 -26.43 15.55 -10.71
C ALA A 121 -27.70 14.92 -11.31
N ARG A 122 -27.71 13.61 -11.45
CA ARG A 122 -28.80 12.83 -12.06
C ARG A 122 -29.01 11.52 -11.28
N PRO A 123 -29.90 11.51 -10.27
CA PRO A 123 -30.16 10.31 -9.48
C PRO A 123 -30.72 9.17 -10.36
N GLY A 124 -30.20 7.97 -10.17
CA GLY A 124 -30.65 6.78 -10.88
C GLY A 124 -30.24 5.50 -10.16
N ARG A 125 -31.10 4.46 -10.19
CA ARG A 125 -30.85 3.18 -9.49
C ARG A 125 -29.51 2.53 -9.90
N ARG A 126 -29.19 2.53 -11.21
CA ARG A 126 -27.92 1.96 -11.73
C ARG A 126 -26.69 2.68 -11.20
N LEU A 127 -26.76 4.02 -11.07
CA LEU A 127 -25.66 4.82 -10.54
C LEU A 127 -25.46 4.57 -9.04
N TRP A 128 -26.56 4.43 -8.27
CA TRP A 128 -26.48 4.05 -6.85
C TRP A 128 -25.92 2.66 -6.66
N ALA A 129 -26.37 1.68 -7.47
CA ALA A 129 -25.82 0.33 -7.45
C ALA A 129 -24.32 0.32 -7.78
N GLY A 130 -23.90 1.06 -8.82
CA GLY A 130 -22.48 1.20 -9.16
C GLY A 130 -21.65 1.85 -8.05
N TYR A 131 -22.18 2.92 -7.41
CA TYR A 131 -21.54 3.56 -6.26
C TYR A 131 -21.37 2.58 -5.10
N GLY A 132 -22.42 1.85 -4.74
CA GLY A 132 -22.37 0.85 -3.67
C GLY A 132 -21.41 -0.30 -4.00
N ALA A 133 -21.46 -0.82 -5.22
CA ALA A 133 -20.58 -1.90 -5.67
C ALA A 133 -19.10 -1.52 -5.64
N LEU A 134 -18.74 -0.32 -6.15
CA LEU A 134 -17.35 0.16 -6.09
C LEU A 134 -16.89 0.42 -4.65
N SER A 135 -17.78 1.00 -3.82
CA SER A 135 -17.45 1.22 -2.40
C SER A 135 -17.25 -0.09 -1.64
N LEU A 136 -18.12 -1.08 -1.87
CA LEU A 136 -17.98 -2.40 -1.27
C LEU A 136 -16.72 -3.11 -1.78
N ALA A 137 -16.46 -3.09 -3.08
CA ALA A 137 -15.25 -3.68 -3.66
C ALA A 137 -13.98 -3.05 -3.06
N ALA A 138 -13.95 -1.74 -2.85
CA ALA A 138 -12.84 -1.07 -2.18
C ALA A 138 -12.66 -1.58 -0.73
N CYS A 139 -13.76 -1.71 0.02
CA CYS A 139 -13.73 -2.22 1.39
C CYS A 139 -13.30 -3.70 1.47
N LEU A 140 -13.71 -4.54 0.52
CA LEU A 140 -13.30 -5.94 0.43
C LEU A 140 -11.84 -6.12 -0.03
N MET A 141 -11.28 -5.12 -0.72
CA MET A 141 -9.85 -5.08 -1.06
C MET A 141 -8.98 -4.65 0.12
N HIS A 142 -9.51 -3.77 0.98
CA HIS A 142 -8.89 -3.32 2.21
C HIS A 142 -9.93 -2.61 3.09
N GLU A 143 -10.17 -3.12 4.29
CA GLU A 143 -11.26 -2.69 5.18
C GLU A 143 -11.26 -1.19 5.50
N PHE A 144 -10.07 -0.54 5.59
CA PHE A 144 -9.98 0.90 5.85
C PHE A 144 -10.49 1.79 4.69
N ALA A 145 -10.85 1.22 3.55
CA ALA A 145 -11.58 1.97 2.52
C ALA A 145 -12.95 2.46 3.01
N VAL A 146 -13.51 1.84 4.06
CA VAL A 146 -14.74 2.29 4.72
C VAL A 146 -14.66 3.74 5.21
N LEU A 147 -13.46 4.22 5.53
CA LEU A 147 -13.21 5.61 5.96
C LEU A 147 -13.46 6.65 4.85
N ALA A 148 -13.64 6.23 3.59
CA ALA A 148 -14.12 7.10 2.53
C ALA A 148 -15.62 7.46 2.68
N LEU A 149 -16.43 6.59 3.31
CA LEU A 149 -17.85 6.85 3.49
C LEU A 149 -18.14 8.10 4.33
N PRO A 150 -17.52 8.33 5.51
CA PRO A 150 -17.65 9.60 6.22
C PRO A 150 -17.31 10.84 5.37
N ALA A 151 -16.28 10.75 4.52
CA ALA A 151 -15.94 11.85 3.61
C ALA A 151 -17.02 12.06 2.56
N HIS A 152 -17.59 11.00 1.99
CA HIS A 152 -18.73 11.08 1.06
C HIS A 152 -20.00 11.63 1.75
N GLY A 153 -20.28 11.21 2.99
CA GLY A 153 -21.38 11.75 3.79
C GLY A 153 -21.25 13.24 4.03
N ALA A 154 -20.06 13.68 4.44
CA ALA A 154 -19.75 15.09 4.59
C ALA A 154 -19.93 15.86 3.27
N ALA A 155 -19.48 15.31 2.14
CA ALA A 155 -19.68 15.91 0.82
C ALA A 155 -21.17 16.08 0.49
N VAL A 156 -21.99 15.08 0.76
CA VAL A 156 -23.45 15.07 0.54
C VAL A 156 -24.16 16.13 1.41
N VAL A 157 -23.78 16.24 2.69
CA VAL A 157 -24.36 17.19 3.64
C VAL A 157 -23.92 18.62 3.35
N LEU A 158 -22.60 18.86 3.22
CA LEU A 158 -22.02 20.19 3.00
C LEU A 158 -22.39 20.78 1.64
N SER A 159 -22.74 19.96 0.66
CA SER A 159 -23.24 20.44 -0.64
C SER A 159 -24.72 20.78 -0.60
N GLY A 160 -25.44 20.56 0.50
CA GLY A 160 -26.86 20.85 0.64
C GLY A 160 -27.76 20.01 -0.27
N LEU A 161 -27.40 18.75 -0.52
CA LEU A 161 -28.19 17.88 -1.41
C LEU A 161 -29.59 17.60 -0.86
N PRO A 162 -30.59 17.35 -1.74
CA PRO A 162 -31.96 17.05 -1.34
C PRO A 162 -32.06 15.90 -0.35
N ARG A 163 -33.03 15.91 0.55
CA ARG A 163 -33.29 14.84 1.54
C ARG A 163 -33.35 13.44 0.91
N ALA A 164 -33.96 13.33 -0.28
CA ALA A 164 -34.06 12.04 -0.99
C ALA A 164 -32.67 11.48 -1.35
N VAL A 165 -31.73 12.32 -1.82
CA VAL A 165 -30.36 11.92 -2.15
C VAL A 165 -29.60 11.55 -0.88
N ARG A 166 -29.77 12.31 0.21
CA ARG A 166 -29.15 12.01 1.52
C ARG A 166 -29.63 10.67 2.08
N ARG A 167 -30.95 10.41 2.05
CA ARG A 167 -31.53 9.13 2.47
C ARG A 167 -31.01 7.97 1.63
N ALA A 168 -31.00 8.11 0.30
CA ALA A 168 -30.50 7.08 -0.59
C ALA A 168 -29.00 6.79 -0.32
N TRP A 169 -28.19 7.84 -0.08
CA TRP A 169 -26.80 7.66 0.31
C TRP A 169 -26.68 6.91 1.65
N CYS A 170 -27.44 7.28 2.68
CA CYS A 170 -27.43 6.56 3.96
C CYS A 170 -27.78 5.07 3.80
N VAL A 171 -28.77 4.74 2.96
CA VAL A 171 -29.16 3.34 2.71
C VAL A 171 -28.01 2.57 2.03
N VAL A 172 -27.40 3.14 0.98
CA VAL A 172 -26.33 2.46 0.26
C VAL A 172 -25.07 2.35 1.12
N ALA A 173 -24.69 3.42 1.82
CA ALA A 173 -23.55 3.40 2.73
C ALA A 173 -23.76 2.41 3.90
N GLY A 174 -24.97 2.39 4.47
CA GLY A 174 -25.34 1.41 5.50
C GLY A 174 -25.26 -0.03 4.98
N ALA A 175 -25.74 -0.29 3.76
CA ALA A 175 -25.61 -1.62 3.14
C ALA A 175 -24.15 -2.03 2.94
N VAL A 176 -23.26 -1.11 2.53
CA VAL A 176 -21.83 -1.38 2.42
C VAL A 176 -21.21 -1.71 3.78
N VAL A 177 -21.55 -0.93 4.82
CA VAL A 177 -21.04 -1.19 6.18
C VAL A 177 -21.53 -2.55 6.68
N VAL A 178 -22.82 -2.86 6.53
CA VAL A 178 -23.37 -4.17 6.95
C VAL A 178 -22.69 -5.33 6.22
N ALA A 179 -22.47 -5.19 4.91
CA ALA A 179 -21.78 -6.20 4.12
C ALA A 179 -20.30 -6.37 4.50
N LEU A 180 -19.66 -5.34 5.08
CA LEU A 180 -18.28 -5.41 5.57
C LEU A 180 -18.16 -6.08 6.95
N VAL A 181 -19.24 -6.07 7.77
CA VAL A 181 -19.20 -6.57 9.15
C VAL A 181 -18.59 -7.97 9.27
N PRO A 182 -18.98 -8.99 8.45
CA PRO A 182 -18.39 -10.32 8.56
C PRO A 182 -16.87 -10.32 8.40
N MET A 183 -16.37 -9.57 7.42
CA MET A 183 -14.92 -9.45 7.17
C MET A 183 -14.22 -8.73 8.33
N ALA A 184 -14.80 -7.65 8.84
CA ALA A 184 -14.24 -6.90 9.96
C ALA A 184 -14.17 -7.74 11.24
N LEU A 185 -15.24 -8.48 11.57
CA LEU A 185 -15.24 -9.39 12.72
C LEU A 185 -14.20 -10.49 12.57
N PHE A 186 -14.02 -10.99 11.35
CA PHE A 186 -13.05 -12.03 11.06
C PHE A 186 -11.61 -11.51 11.19
N SER A 187 -11.31 -10.33 10.64
CA SER A 187 -9.98 -9.70 10.71
C SER A 187 -9.58 -9.30 12.14
N MET A 188 -10.57 -8.95 13.00
CA MET A 188 -10.31 -8.68 14.42
C MET A 188 -9.71 -9.88 15.15
N GLY A 189 -10.07 -11.11 14.77
CA GLY A 189 -9.49 -12.34 15.30
C GLY A 189 -8.01 -12.55 14.92
N GLN A 190 -7.53 -11.83 13.90
CA GLN A 190 -6.15 -11.91 13.41
C GLN A 190 -5.28 -10.72 13.89
N SER A 191 -5.68 -10.06 14.95
CA SER A 191 -5.09 -8.79 15.42
C SER A 191 -3.64 -8.91 15.93
N GLU A 192 -3.16 -10.09 16.27
CA GLU A 192 -1.75 -10.32 16.66
C GLU A 192 -0.77 -9.97 15.54
N GLN A 193 -1.21 -10.09 14.28
CA GLN A 193 -0.42 -9.70 13.11
C GLN A 193 -0.18 -8.20 12.99
N LEU A 194 -0.92 -7.39 13.76
CA LEU A 194 -0.75 -5.95 13.81
C LEU A 194 0.26 -5.49 14.87
N SER A 195 0.89 -6.41 15.59
CA SER A 195 1.86 -6.12 16.66
C SER A 195 3.10 -5.32 16.19
N TRP A 196 3.42 -5.40 14.90
CA TRP A 196 4.51 -4.63 14.29
C TRP A 196 4.15 -3.17 14.00
N LEU A 197 2.85 -2.81 14.04
CA LEU A 197 2.41 -1.45 13.80
C LEU A 197 2.80 -0.57 14.99
N GLN A 198 3.45 0.53 14.67
CA GLN A 198 3.88 1.54 15.63
C GLN A 198 2.95 2.76 15.55
N TRP A 199 3.15 3.69 16.47
CA TRP A 199 2.54 5.01 16.41
C TRP A 199 2.88 5.71 15.08
N PRO A 200 2.03 6.63 14.60
CA PRO A 200 2.28 7.34 13.34
C PRO A 200 3.68 7.96 13.34
N ASN A 201 4.45 7.66 12.30
CA ASN A 201 5.77 8.24 12.12
C ASN A 201 5.63 9.77 11.93
N PRO A 202 6.44 10.61 12.61
CA PRO A 202 6.39 12.08 12.49
C PRO A 202 6.50 12.57 11.04
N VAL A 203 7.26 11.88 10.19
CA VAL A 203 7.40 12.24 8.75
C VAL A 203 6.08 12.02 8.01
N GLN A 204 5.40 10.91 8.25
CA GLN A 204 4.10 10.61 7.63
C GLN A 204 3.04 11.61 8.09
N LEU A 205 3.00 11.91 9.38
CA LEU A 205 2.08 12.91 9.94
C LEU A 205 2.37 14.30 9.39
N GLY A 206 3.66 14.69 9.32
CA GLY A 206 4.09 15.96 8.72
C GLY A 206 3.71 16.09 7.25
N THR A 207 3.85 15.00 6.47
CA THR A 207 3.41 14.94 5.07
C THR A 207 1.90 15.14 4.96
N PHE A 208 1.11 14.47 5.79
CA PHE A 208 -0.34 14.64 5.84
C PHE A 208 -0.72 16.09 6.16
N ILE A 209 -0.13 16.67 7.20
CA ILE A 209 -0.37 18.07 7.60
C ILE A 209 -0.01 19.04 6.47
N ALA A 210 1.13 18.83 5.81
CA ALA A 210 1.56 19.65 4.68
C ALA A 210 0.58 19.59 3.50
N LEU A 211 0.07 18.40 3.16
CA LEU A 211 -0.95 18.23 2.13
C LEU A 211 -2.28 18.89 2.52
N VAL A 212 -2.71 18.81 3.78
CA VAL A 212 -3.91 19.49 4.27
C VAL A 212 -3.75 21.00 4.19
N LEU A 213 -2.65 21.56 4.68
CA LEU A 213 -2.39 23.00 4.62
C LEU A 213 -2.28 23.50 3.17
N GLY A 214 -1.59 22.76 2.31
CA GLY A 214 -1.53 23.03 0.86
C GLY A 214 -2.91 22.96 0.21
N GLY A 215 -3.72 21.97 0.55
CA GLY A 215 -5.09 21.82 0.08
C GLY A 215 -5.99 22.97 0.53
N LEU A 216 -5.90 23.39 1.80
CA LEU A 216 -6.62 24.54 2.33
C LEU A 216 -6.21 25.83 1.60
N LEU A 217 -4.94 26.03 1.33
CA LEU A 217 -4.44 27.14 0.55
C LEU A 217 -5.01 27.12 -0.87
N CYS A 218 -4.91 25.99 -1.57
CA CYS A 218 -5.45 25.80 -2.91
C CYS A 218 -6.98 26.00 -2.95
N SER A 219 -7.68 25.65 -1.88
CA SER A 219 -9.14 25.81 -1.77
C SER A 219 -9.58 27.28 -1.80
N ARG A 220 -8.69 28.23 -1.52
CA ARG A 220 -8.98 29.69 -1.59
C ARG A 220 -9.06 30.21 -3.03
N ALA A 221 -8.56 29.44 -4.01
CA ALA A 221 -8.66 29.84 -5.40
C ALA A 221 -10.12 30.06 -5.82
N PRO A 222 -10.44 31.17 -6.52
CA PRO A 222 -11.76 31.41 -7.04
C PRO A 222 -12.09 30.39 -8.12
N VAL A 223 -13.07 29.54 -7.84
CA VAL A 223 -13.53 28.51 -8.78
C VAL A 223 -14.85 28.98 -9.42
N ALA A 224 -14.84 29.08 -10.75
CA ALA A 224 -16.08 29.32 -11.48
C ALA A 224 -16.99 28.08 -11.29
N ARG A 225 -18.29 28.34 -11.03
CA ARG A 225 -19.27 27.24 -10.91
C ARG A 225 -19.49 26.60 -12.28
N ALA A 226 -19.24 25.31 -12.40
CA ALA A 226 -19.59 24.56 -13.60
C ALA A 226 -21.09 24.21 -13.57
N GLY A 227 -21.91 25.00 -14.24
CA GLY A 227 -23.31 24.68 -14.57
C GLY A 227 -24.19 24.16 -13.41
N VAL A 228 -25.06 23.19 -13.72
CA VAL A 228 -26.11 22.63 -12.83
C VAL A 228 -25.53 21.62 -11.78
N GLN A 229 -24.22 21.64 -11.50
CA GLN A 229 -23.61 20.70 -10.57
C GLN A 229 -24.08 20.96 -9.14
N ARG A 230 -24.68 19.92 -8.52
CA ARG A 230 -25.15 19.98 -7.13
C ARG A 230 -24.04 19.76 -6.12
N LEU A 231 -23.05 18.88 -6.44
CA LEU A 231 -21.83 18.73 -5.63
C LEU A 231 -20.82 19.84 -5.99
N ARG A 232 -20.15 20.36 -4.98
CA ARG A 232 -19.16 21.43 -5.10
C ARG A 232 -17.76 20.89 -4.81
N LEU A 233 -16.73 21.53 -5.38
CA LEU A 233 -15.34 21.10 -5.22
C LEU A 233 -14.92 20.99 -3.74
N ARG A 234 -15.07 22.08 -2.97
CA ARG A 234 -14.62 22.11 -1.56
C ARG A 234 -15.31 21.07 -0.68
N PRO A 235 -16.65 20.94 -0.70
CA PRO A 235 -17.38 19.90 0.03
C PRO A 235 -16.98 18.46 -0.32
N VAL A 236 -16.47 18.19 -1.51
CA VAL A 236 -15.97 16.86 -1.91
C VAL A 236 -14.51 16.70 -1.55
N ALA A 237 -13.67 17.64 -1.96
CA ALA A 237 -12.22 17.47 -1.90
C ALA A 237 -11.65 17.64 -0.48
N LEU A 238 -12.16 18.56 0.34
CA LEU A 238 -11.67 18.76 1.71
C LEU A 238 -11.99 17.58 2.64
N PRO A 239 -13.26 17.08 2.69
CA PRO A 239 -13.53 15.88 3.48
C PRO A 239 -12.74 14.66 3.00
N LEU A 240 -12.58 14.47 1.69
CA LEU A 240 -11.80 13.35 1.16
C LEU A 240 -10.31 13.46 1.54
N LEU A 241 -9.75 14.68 1.56
CA LEU A 241 -8.38 14.94 1.96
C LEU A 241 -8.15 14.71 3.46
N VAL A 242 -9.13 15.10 4.31
CA VAL A 242 -8.90 15.20 5.75
C VAL A 242 -9.46 14.01 6.51
N LEU A 243 -10.73 13.63 6.28
CA LEU A 243 -11.44 12.71 7.17
C LEU A 243 -10.86 11.30 7.20
N PRO A 244 -10.52 10.65 6.08
CA PRO A 244 -10.02 9.26 6.13
C PRO A 244 -8.76 9.14 6.99
N THR A 245 -7.78 10.01 6.75
CA THR A 245 -6.51 10.00 7.49
C THR A 245 -6.70 10.44 8.94
N ALA A 246 -7.45 11.51 9.20
CA ALA A 246 -7.72 11.98 10.55
C ALA A 246 -8.44 10.94 11.41
N LEU A 247 -9.43 10.25 10.83
CA LEU A 247 -10.15 9.17 11.51
C LEU A 247 -9.22 7.97 11.79
N LEU A 248 -8.36 7.60 10.83
CA LEU A 248 -7.42 6.51 11.05
C LEU A 248 -6.38 6.85 12.12
N VAL A 249 -5.87 8.09 12.15
CA VAL A 249 -4.98 8.59 13.21
C VAL A 249 -5.69 8.59 14.56
N LEU A 250 -6.97 9.01 14.60
CA LEU A 250 -7.76 8.99 15.82
C LEU A 250 -8.01 7.56 16.33
N LEU A 251 -8.39 6.63 15.45
CA LEU A 251 -8.55 5.22 15.79
C LEU A 251 -7.23 4.62 16.30
N SER A 252 -6.10 5.06 15.75
CA SER A 252 -4.77 4.62 16.18
C SER A 252 -4.41 5.04 17.62
N GLN A 253 -5.16 5.96 18.24
CA GLN A 253 -4.98 6.28 19.65
C GLN A 253 -5.49 5.14 20.56
N LEU A 254 -6.39 4.30 20.07
CA LEU A 254 -6.89 3.14 20.82
C LEU A 254 -5.99 1.92 20.63
N LYS A 255 -5.56 1.67 19.39
CA LYS A 255 -4.62 0.61 19.01
C LYS A 255 -3.80 1.08 17.82
N PRO A 256 -2.45 1.04 17.86
CA PRO A 256 -1.63 1.43 16.72
C PRO A 256 -2.05 0.69 15.45
N MET A 257 -2.54 1.42 14.43
CA MET A 257 -2.97 0.84 13.15
C MET A 257 -2.78 1.81 11.97
N TYR A 258 -2.20 2.99 12.21
CA TYR A 258 -2.00 3.97 11.16
C TYR A 258 -0.87 3.55 10.21
N VAL A 259 -1.22 3.41 8.95
CA VAL A 259 -0.28 3.34 7.83
C VAL A 259 -0.85 4.20 6.71
N ASP A 260 -0.05 5.10 6.17
CA ASP A 260 -0.47 6.09 5.17
C ASP A 260 -1.10 5.47 3.90
N ARG A 261 -0.58 4.32 3.48
CA ARG A 261 -1.08 3.58 2.31
C ARG A 261 -2.50 3.03 2.48
N TYR A 262 -2.99 2.84 3.70
CA TYR A 262 -4.34 2.30 3.94
C TYR A 262 -5.45 3.28 3.52
N VAL A 263 -5.15 4.55 3.52
CA VAL A 263 -6.07 5.63 3.14
C VAL A 263 -5.55 6.46 1.95
N LEU A 264 -4.65 5.89 1.13
CA LEU A 264 -3.96 6.55 0.03
C LEU A 264 -4.85 7.44 -0.85
N TYR A 265 -6.12 7.07 -1.02
CA TYR A 265 -7.10 7.81 -1.81
C TYR A 265 -7.36 9.26 -1.30
N TYR A 266 -6.92 9.60 -0.10
CA TYR A 266 -7.04 10.97 0.42
C TYR A 266 -6.29 12.00 -0.44
N VAL A 267 -5.20 11.60 -1.10
CA VAL A 267 -4.41 12.49 -1.97
C VAL A 267 -5.19 12.96 -3.20
N ALA A 268 -6.27 12.25 -3.60
CA ALA A 268 -7.16 12.69 -4.66
C ALA A 268 -7.88 13.99 -4.29
N GLY A 269 -8.21 14.19 -3.00
CA GLY A 269 -8.77 15.45 -2.50
C GLY A 269 -7.80 16.62 -2.69
N PHE A 270 -6.51 16.42 -2.37
CA PHE A 270 -5.47 17.42 -2.62
C PHE A 270 -5.32 17.71 -4.12
N ALA A 271 -5.25 16.67 -4.96
CA ALA A 271 -5.06 16.82 -6.39
C ALA A 271 -6.20 17.61 -7.05
N LEU A 272 -7.45 17.40 -6.61
CA LEU A 272 -8.60 18.16 -7.08
C LEU A 272 -8.49 19.67 -6.74
N LEU A 273 -8.10 20.00 -5.52
CA LEU A 273 -7.92 21.38 -5.06
C LEU A 273 -6.75 22.06 -5.78
N ALA A 274 -5.61 21.37 -5.87
CA ALA A 274 -4.42 21.87 -6.55
C ALA A 274 -4.65 22.05 -8.05
N GLY A 275 -5.36 21.13 -8.71
CA GLY A 275 -5.72 21.23 -10.11
C GLY A 275 -6.63 22.44 -10.40
N ALA A 276 -7.59 22.71 -9.52
CA ALA A 276 -8.43 23.89 -9.62
C ALA A 276 -7.64 25.20 -9.39
N ALA A 277 -6.72 25.20 -8.43
CA ALA A 277 -5.83 26.34 -8.17
C ALA A 277 -4.91 26.61 -9.36
N LEU A 278 -4.31 25.56 -9.95
CA LEU A 278 -3.48 25.67 -11.15
C LEU A 278 -4.29 26.22 -12.34
N ASP A 279 -5.52 25.74 -12.56
CA ASP A 279 -6.39 26.30 -13.60
C ASP A 279 -6.62 27.81 -13.39
N TRP A 280 -6.87 28.22 -12.14
CA TRP A 280 -7.05 29.64 -11.83
C TRP A 280 -5.77 30.45 -12.08
N VAL A 281 -4.62 29.99 -11.63
CA VAL A 281 -3.31 30.67 -11.83
C VAL A 281 -2.96 30.75 -13.32
N LEU A 282 -3.22 29.68 -14.09
CA LEU A 282 -2.81 29.57 -15.50
C LEU A 282 -3.88 30.13 -16.48
N ARG A 283 -5.02 30.63 -16.01
CA ARG A 283 -6.00 31.30 -16.90
C ARG A 283 -5.36 32.52 -17.57
N PRO A 284 -5.52 32.70 -18.87
CA PRO A 284 -5.12 33.93 -19.54
C PRO A 284 -5.76 35.12 -18.86
N ALA A 285 -4.97 36.07 -18.41
CA ALA A 285 -5.52 37.37 -17.98
C ALA A 285 -6.09 38.08 -19.22
N GLY A 286 -7.31 38.56 -19.13
CA GLY A 286 -7.88 39.46 -20.16
C GLY A 286 -6.90 40.62 -20.42
N ARG A 287 -6.99 41.25 -21.59
CA ARG A 287 -6.06 42.29 -22.13
C ARG A 287 -5.65 43.42 -21.18
N ARG A 288 -6.29 43.57 -20.00
CA ARG A 288 -5.94 44.57 -18.97
C ARG A 288 -5.41 43.87 -17.72
N GLY A 289 -4.07 43.83 -17.53
CA GLY A 289 -3.44 43.58 -16.24
C GLY A 289 -2.84 42.20 -16.04
N GLN A 290 -1.93 41.76 -16.91
CA GLN A 290 -0.92 40.77 -16.48
C GLN A 290 0.03 41.46 -15.51
N THR A 291 -0.23 41.36 -14.21
CA THR A 291 0.75 41.80 -13.23
C THR A 291 1.98 40.87 -13.31
N ARG A 292 3.20 41.44 -13.31
CA ARG A 292 4.49 40.72 -13.27
C ARG A 292 4.47 39.59 -12.24
N ARG A 293 3.76 39.77 -11.10
CA ARG A 293 3.52 38.73 -10.08
C ARG A 293 2.85 37.46 -10.63
N ARG A 294 1.81 37.57 -11.49
CA ARG A 294 1.14 36.38 -12.04
C ARG A 294 2.05 35.61 -13.00
N LEU A 295 2.88 36.30 -13.76
CA LEU A 295 3.87 35.65 -14.64
C LEU A 295 4.90 34.88 -13.81
N VAL A 296 5.42 35.50 -12.74
CA VAL A 296 6.35 34.83 -11.80
C VAL A 296 5.70 33.58 -11.17
N TYR A 297 4.48 33.68 -10.63
CA TYR A 297 3.81 32.51 -10.06
C TYR A 297 3.59 31.38 -11.09
N ARG A 298 3.30 31.72 -12.33
CA ARG A 298 3.17 30.75 -13.42
C ARG A 298 4.50 30.04 -13.70
N SER A 299 5.55 30.81 -13.86
CA SER A 299 6.88 30.26 -14.13
C SER A 299 7.38 29.41 -12.96
N VAL A 300 7.17 29.85 -11.72
CA VAL A 300 7.51 29.10 -10.51
C VAL A 300 6.69 27.80 -10.42
N ALA A 301 5.38 27.86 -10.62
CA ALA A 301 4.54 26.65 -10.54
C ALA A 301 4.90 25.62 -11.63
N LEU A 302 5.22 26.07 -12.84
CA LEU A 302 5.54 25.20 -13.97
C LEU A 302 6.97 24.64 -13.93
N ALA A 303 7.92 25.35 -13.33
CA ALA A 303 9.32 24.94 -13.30
C ALA A 303 9.75 24.33 -11.97
N VAL A 304 9.43 24.98 -10.85
CA VAL A 304 9.93 24.59 -9.53
C VAL A 304 9.24 23.33 -9.03
N VAL A 305 7.91 23.19 -9.19
CA VAL A 305 7.19 22.03 -8.68
C VAL A 305 7.65 20.72 -9.36
N PRO A 306 7.72 20.62 -10.70
CA PRO A 306 8.30 19.43 -11.34
C PRO A 306 9.77 19.22 -10.98
N ALA A 307 10.57 20.28 -10.93
CA ALA A 307 11.99 20.18 -10.60
C ALA A 307 12.23 19.58 -9.21
N LEU A 308 11.40 19.90 -8.23
CA LEU A 308 11.46 19.32 -6.88
C LEU A 308 10.90 17.88 -6.82
N LEU A 309 9.88 17.56 -7.62
CA LEU A 309 9.24 16.25 -7.59
C LEU A 309 9.99 15.20 -8.43
N VAL A 310 10.68 15.59 -9.50
CA VAL A 310 11.41 14.64 -10.38
C VAL A 310 12.47 13.84 -9.61
N PRO A 311 13.39 14.45 -8.82
CA PRO A 311 14.38 13.69 -8.07
C PRO A 311 13.76 12.69 -7.11
N VAL A 312 12.70 13.09 -6.41
CA VAL A 312 11.98 12.21 -5.47
C VAL A 312 11.34 11.04 -6.23
N ASN A 313 10.69 11.30 -7.35
CA ASN A 313 10.04 10.25 -8.16
C ASN A 313 11.07 9.31 -8.81
N VAL A 314 12.26 9.79 -9.15
CA VAL A 314 13.38 8.95 -9.62
C VAL A 314 13.89 8.06 -8.48
N PHE A 315 14.10 8.64 -7.28
CA PHE A 315 14.50 7.87 -6.09
C PHE A 315 13.50 6.77 -5.76
N LEU A 316 12.19 7.04 -5.83
CA LEU A 316 11.12 6.05 -5.54
C LEU A 316 11.13 4.84 -6.49
N ARG A 317 11.83 4.91 -7.62
CA ARG A 317 12.04 3.78 -8.54
C ARG A 317 13.24 2.92 -8.19
N SER A 318 14.07 3.37 -7.28
CA SER A 318 15.26 2.63 -6.85
C SER A 318 14.91 1.60 -5.76
N PRO A 319 15.65 0.47 -5.66
CA PRO A 319 15.49 -0.50 -4.57
C PRO A 319 15.65 0.12 -3.19
N GLN A 320 16.49 1.16 -3.05
CA GLN A 320 16.76 1.84 -1.78
C GLN A 320 15.54 2.61 -1.24
N SER A 321 14.51 2.84 -2.04
CA SER A 321 13.25 3.44 -1.60
C SER A 321 12.37 2.48 -0.81
N ARG A 322 12.70 1.20 -0.77
CA ARG A 322 11.95 0.14 -0.07
C ARG A 322 12.60 -0.19 1.27
N THR A 323 11.80 -0.74 2.17
CA THR A 323 12.27 -1.14 3.51
C THR A 323 13.21 -2.33 3.48
N ASP A 324 13.05 -3.20 2.48
CA ASP A 324 13.92 -4.36 2.23
C ASP A 324 13.92 -4.73 0.73
N ASP A 325 14.87 -5.58 0.33
CA ASP A 325 15.01 -6.06 -1.05
C ASP A 325 15.24 -7.57 -1.08
N ALA A 326 14.16 -8.32 -1.25
CA ALA A 326 14.18 -9.78 -1.32
C ALA A 326 15.03 -10.32 -2.50
N ILE A 327 15.08 -9.59 -3.62
CA ILE A 327 15.91 -9.98 -4.79
C ILE A 327 17.40 -9.85 -4.45
N ALA A 328 17.79 -8.77 -3.75
CA ALA A 328 19.16 -8.63 -3.28
C ALA A 328 19.54 -9.72 -2.26
N VAL A 329 18.58 -10.12 -1.40
CA VAL A 329 18.77 -11.26 -0.48
C VAL A 329 19.02 -12.55 -1.24
N THR A 330 18.21 -12.87 -2.26
CA THR A 330 18.39 -14.08 -3.09
C THR A 330 19.77 -14.11 -3.73
N ARG A 331 20.21 -13.01 -4.35
CA ARG A 331 21.55 -12.92 -4.95
C ARG A 331 22.67 -13.12 -3.94
N ALA A 332 22.55 -12.53 -2.75
CA ALA A 332 23.56 -12.71 -1.70
C ALA A 332 23.57 -14.14 -1.17
N VAL A 333 22.42 -14.82 -1.12
CA VAL A 333 22.35 -16.25 -0.79
C VAL A 333 23.05 -17.08 -1.87
N GLU A 334 22.76 -16.81 -3.16
CA GLU A 334 23.42 -17.49 -4.30
C GLU A 334 24.95 -17.33 -4.27
N GLU A 335 25.44 -16.10 -4.02
CA GLU A 335 26.89 -15.80 -3.94
C GLU A 335 27.59 -16.50 -2.78
N LEU A 336 26.95 -16.65 -1.64
CA LEU A 336 27.58 -17.14 -0.40
C LEU A 336 27.37 -18.62 -0.15
N SER A 337 26.36 -19.26 -0.78
CA SER A 337 25.99 -20.64 -0.54
C SER A 337 26.54 -21.61 -1.57
N SER A 338 26.61 -22.87 -1.19
CA SER A 338 26.79 -24.01 -2.07
C SER A 338 25.60 -24.97 -1.92
N PRO A 339 25.26 -25.77 -2.97
CA PRO A 339 24.19 -26.76 -2.85
C PRO A 339 24.41 -27.70 -1.66
N GLY A 340 23.36 -27.87 -0.85
CA GLY A 340 23.40 -28.69 0.35
C GLY A 340 23.86 -27.97 1.64
N ASP A 341 24.28 -26.72 1.57
CA ASP A 341 24.52 -25.90 2.77
C ASP A 341 23.21 -25.75 3.58
N GLY A 342 23.35 -25.59 4.90
CA GLY A 342 22.24 -25.28 5.78
C GLY A 342 21.73 -23.85 5.55
N LEU A 343 20.42 -23.68 5.70
CA LEU A 343 19.75 -22.39 5.64
C LEU A 343 19.05 -22.09 6.97
N LEU A 344 19.20 -20.88 7.46
CA LEU A 344 18.46 -20.37 8.62
C LEU A 344 17.86 -19.00 8.33
N PHE A 345 16.64 -18.78 8.79
CA PHE A 345 16.00 -17.46 8.82
C PHE A 345 16.01 -16.92 10.26
N LEU A 346 16.47 -15.68 10.44
CA LEU A 346 16.68 -15.03 11.74
C LEU A 346 16.03 -13.63 11.75
N PRO A 347 14.75 -13.50 12.11
CA PRO A 347 13.83 -14.54 12.59
C PRO A 347 13.09 -15.29 11.48
N SER A 348 12.32 -16.32 11.87
CA SER A 348 11.54 -17.21 10.99
C SER A 348 10.66 -16.49 9.98
N ARG A 349 10.09 -15.32 10.32
CA ARG A 349 9.27 -14.49 9.42
C ARG A 349 10.02 -14.03 8.17
N ARG A 350 11.35 -14.10 8.14
CA ARG A 350 12.17 -13.75 6.96
C ARG A 350 12.15 -14.84 5.89
N ARG A 351 11.61 -16.02 6.21
CA ARG A 351 11.42 -17.11 5.23
C ARG A 351 10.55 -16.70 4.04
N VAL A 352 9.67 -15.72 4.19
CA VAL A 352 8.89 -15.18 3.08
C VAL A 352 9.76 -14.60 1.94
N TRP A 353 10.99 -14.19 2.20
CA TRP A 353 11.90 -13.73 1.15
C TRP A 353 12.27 -14.84 0.16
N ALA A 354 12.21 -16.10 0.57
CA ALA A 354 12.43 -17.24 -0.32
C ALA A 354 11.40 -17.32 -1.46
N ALA A 355 10.23 -16.70 -1.29
CA ALA A 355 9.24 -16.62 -2.35
C ALA A 355 9.68 -15.74 -3.54
N ALA A 356 10.70 -14.90 -3.38
CA ALA A 356 11.24 -14.09 -4.48
C ALA A 356 11.93 -14.93 -5.57
N ASP A 357 12.57 -16.03 -5.17
CA ASP A 357 13.14 -17.04 -6.04
C ASP A 357 13.21 -18.40 -5.32
N PRO A 358 12.13 -19.18 -5.34
CA PRO A 358 12.08 -20.47 -4.66
C PRO A 358 13.16 -21.45 -5.11
N HIS A 359 13.59 -21.39 -6.39
CA HIS A 359 14.56 -22.32 -6.95
C HIS A 359 15.90 -22.23 -6.23
N GLU A 360 16.39 -21.02 -5.98
CA GLU A 360 17.68 -20.82 -5.28
C GLU A 360 17.66 -21.33 -3.84
N PHE A 361 16.54 -21.09 -3.14
CA PHE A 361 16.42 -21.55 -1.75
C PHE A 361 16.21 -23.06 -1.62
N HIS A 362 15.59 -23.72 -2.61
CA HIS A 362 15.41 -25.19 -2.61
C HIS A 362 16.71 -25.97 -2.74
N ARG A 363 17.81 -25.35 -3.18
CA ARG A 363 19.14 -25.98 -3.21
C ARG A 363 19.76 -26.13 -1.82
N LEU A 364 19.21 -25.43 -0.82
CA LEU A 364 19.69 -25.38 0.55
C LEU A 364 18.77 -26.20 1.46
N ARG A 365 19.30 -26.64 2.58
CA ARG A 365 18.53 -27.35 3.59
C ARG A 365 18.06 -26.38 4.67
N ASP A 366 16.77 -26.06 4.74
CA ASP A 366 16.21 -25.29 5.86
C ASP A 366 16.30 -26.14 7.15
N LEU A 367 17.14 -25.70 8.08
CA LEU A 367 17.47 -26.46 9.29
C LEU A 367 16.41 -26.32 10.38
N ALA A 368 15.56 -25.32 10.28
CA ALA A 368 14.56 -25.00 11.29
C ALA A 368 13.13 -25.36 10.88
N LEU A 369 12.87 -25.59 9.59
CA LEU A 369 11.51 -25.82 9.10
C LEU A 369 10.96 -27.17 9.54
N ASP A 370 9.77 -27.16 10.19
CA ASP A 370 8.96 -28.33 10.51
C ASP A 370 7.93 -28.59 9.39
N ARG A 371 7.03 -27.61 9.15
CA ARG A 371 6.05 -27.69 8.07
C ARG A 371 6.14 -26.45 7.18
N SER A 372 6.05 -26.67 5.87
CA SER A 372 6.09 -25.58 4.89
C SER A 372 4.96 -24.54 5.12
N PRO A 373 5.10 -23.32 4.58
CA PRO A 373 4.05 -22.31 4.66
C PRO A 373 2.68 -22.80 4.19
N VAL A 374 2.64 -23.57 3.11
CA VAL A 374 1.40 -24.15 2.58
C VAL A 374 0.83 -25.20 3.52
N ALA A 375 1.64 -26.16 3.99
CA ALA A 375 1.21 -27.27 4.85
C ALA A 375 0.77 -26.81 6.26
N SER A 376 1.30 -25.68 6.73
CA SER A 376 0.96 -25.09 8.03
C SER A 376 -0.13 -24.03 7.96
N HIS A 377 -0.57 -23.66 6.76
CA HIS A 377 -1.52 -22.56 6.52
C HIS A 377 -1.05 -21.22 7.10
N THR A 378 0.25 -20.94 7.00
CA THR A 378 0.87 -19.69 7.48
C THR A 378 1.63 -18.97 6.34
N LEU A 379 2.27 -17.83 6.64
CA LEU A 379 3.09 -17.11 5.66
C LEU A 379 4.55 -17.60 5.61
N TYR A 380 5.06 -18.22 6.67
CA TYR A 380 6.48 -18.59 6.79
C TYR A 380 6.73 -19.99 7.33
N GLY A 381 5.71 -20.83 7.40
CA GLY A 381 5.83 -22.17 7.94
C GLY A 381 5.87 -22.21 9.48
N THR A 382 5.95 -23.42 10.01
CA THR A 382 6.23 -23.66 11.44
C THR A 382 7.65 -24.16 11.59
N GLU A 383 8.26 -23.87 12.73
CA GLU A 383 9.61 -24.32 13.03
C GLU A 383 9.62 -25.48 14.03
N LEU A 384 10.63 -26.30 13.92
CA LEU A 384 10.97 -27.35 14.88
C LEU A 384 11.20 -26.75 16.28
N THR A 385 11.21 -27.59 17.30
CA THR A 385 11.63 -27.19 18.64
C THR A 385 13.12 -26.79 18.66
N GLY A 386 13.51 -25.93 19.61
CA GLY A 386 14.88 -25.43 19.73
C GLY A 386 15.92 -26.54 19.74
N ASP A 387 15.65 -27.64 20.48
CA ASP A 387 16.55 -28.79 20.58
C ASP A 387 16.76 -29.49 19.22
N ARG A 388 15.68 -29.65 18.44
CA ARG A 388 15.76 -30.28 17.11
C ARG A 388 16.49 -29.37 16.12
N ILE A 389 16.30 -28.07 16.21
CA ILE A 389 17.03 -27.09 15.41
C ILE A 389 18.53 -27.17 15.75
N GLN A 390 18.90 -27.22 17.04
CA GLN A 390 20.28 -27.38 17.47
C GLN A 390 20.90 -28.66 16.92
N GLU A 391 20.18 -29.80 16.99
CA GLU A 391 20.63 -31.08 16.44
C GLU A 391 20.95 -30.97 14.94
N HIS A 392 20.03 -30.41 14.14
CA HIS A 392 20.22 -30.21 12.70
C HIS A 392 21.41 -29.30 12.40
N MET A 393 21.58 -28.22 13.16
CA MET A 393 22.69 -27.29 13.01
C MET A 393 24.02 -27.97 13.33
N MET A 394 24.05 -28.79 14.39
CA MET A 394 25.26 -29.51 14.80
C MET A 394 25.71 -30.59 13.82
N GLN A 395 24.84 -31.08 12.95
CA GLN A 395 25.15 -32.01 11.86
C GLN A 395 25.65 -31.31 10.58
N THR A 396 25.57 -29.97 10.53
CA THR A 396 25.85 -29.16 9.35
C THR A 396 27.26 -28.54 9.45
N ARG A 397 27.95 -28.40 8.32
CA ARG A 397 29.31 -27.81 8.26
C ARG A 397 29.26 -26.32 7.96
N ARG A 398 28.37 -25.93 7.05
CA ARG A 398 28.20 -24.54 6.57
C ARG A 398 26.72 -24.14 6.65
N ILE A 399 26.44 -22.94 7.11
CA ILE A 399 25.09 -22.42 7.30
C ILE A 399 25.03 -21.00 6.73
N VAL A 400 24.11 -20.77 5.79
CA VAL A 400 23.75 -19.42 5.36
C VAL A 400 22.59 -18.93 6.20
N ALA A 401 22.79 -17.84 6.92
CA ALA A 401 21.78 -17.22 7.76
C ALA A 401 21.27 -15.94 7.09
N VAL A 402 19.96 -15.89 6.86
CA VAL A 402 19.24 -14.72 6.30
C VAL A 402 18.52 -14.04 7.45
N GLY A 403 18.95 -12.82 7.79
CA GLY A 403 18.49 -12.15 9.00
C GLY A 403 18.08 -10.70 8.81
N ASP A 404 17.58 -10.12 9.90
CA ASP A 404 17.29 -8.70 10.00
C ASP A 404 18.57 -7.86 9.85
N ALA A 405 18.43 -6.64 9.35
CA ALA A 405 19.51 -5.66 9.32
C ALA A 405 20.05 -5.40 10.73
N LYS A 406 21.31 -4.99 10.82
CA LYS A 406 21.95 -4.66 12.09
C LYS A 406 21.17 -3.58 12.84
N GLY A 407 21.00 -3.77 14.16
CA GLY A 407 20.32 -2.82 15.02
C GLY A 407 18.80 -3.01 15.14
N GLN A 408 18.22 -4.01 14.47
CA GLN A 408 16.84 -4.39 14.71
C GLN A 408 16.68 -5.16 16.03
N PRO A 409 15.52 -5.04 16.71
CA PRO A 409 15.22 -5.83 17.90
C PRO A 409 15.32 -7.32 17.61
N LEU A 410 15.95 -8.05 18.54
CA LEU A 410 16.04 -9.51 18.44
C LEU A 410 14.69 -10.13 18.82
N ASP A 411 14.34 -11.18 18.12
CA ASP A 411 13.22 -12.04 18.47
C ASP A 411 13.69 -13.01 19.59
N ASP A 412 12.92 -13.11 20.68
CA ASP A 412 13.28 -13.83 21.90
C ASP A 412 12.51 -15.15 22.05
N THR A 413 11.97 -15.70 20.95
CA THR A 413 11.41 -17.05 20.96
C THR A 413 12.50 -18.09 21.20
N ASP A 414 12.13 -19.22 21.80
CA ASP A 414 13.08 -20.31 22.13
C ASP A 414 13.85 -20.78 20.90
N GLN A 415 13.19 -20.86 19.75
CA GLN A 415 13.80 -21.23 18.47
C GLN A 415 14.88 -20.23 18.06
N GLU A 416 14.59 -18.94 18.14
CA GLU A 416 15.55 -17.89 17.77
C GLU A 416 16.73 -17.81 18.74
N ILE A 417 16.48 -18.01 20.02
CA ILE A 417 17.55 -18.10 21.03
C ILE A 417 18.44 -19.32 20.74
N ALA A 418 17.85 -20.48 20.46
CA ALA A 418 18.58 -21.71 20.13
C ALA A 418 19.47 -21.52 18.90
N LYS A 419 18.94 -20.97 17.79
CA LYS A 419 19.70 -20.68 16.57
C LYS A 419 20.92 -19.79 16.86
N ARG A 420 20.70 -18.66 17.54
CA ARG A 420 21.77 -17.71 17.86
C ARG A 420 22.82 -18.30 18.80
N THR A 421 22.41 -19.12 19.77
CA THR A 421 23.31 -19.76 20.72
C THR A 421 24.25 -20.73 20.01
N VAL A 422 23.74 -21.61 19.16
CA VAL A 422 24.54 -22.57 18.40
C VAL A 422 25.48 -21.87 17.42
N LEU A 423 25.01 -20.85 16.68
CA LEU A 423 25.85 -20.08 15.75
C LEU A 423 27.05 -19.46 16.48
N ARG A 424 26.85 -18.90 17.68
CA ARG A 424 27.92 -18.28 18.46
C ARG A 424 28.91 -19.31 19.06
N ALA A 425 28.39 -20.47 19.46
CA ALA A 425 29.19 -21.46 20.17
C ALA A 425 30.00 -22.39 19.21
N ALA A 426 29.46 -22.75 18.05
CA ALA A 426 29.99 -23.81 17.20
C ALA A 426 30.42 -23.38 15.79
N PHE A 427 30.13 -22.12 15.40
CA PHE A 427 30.41 -21.61 14.05
C PHE A 427 31.17 -20.28 14.09
N GLN A 428 31.98 -20.05 13.06
CA GLN A 428 32.65 -18.79 12.81
C GLN A 428 32.01 -18.10 11.60
N VAL A 429 32.06 -16.77 11.57
CA VAL A 429 31.59 -15.97 10.42
C VAL A 429 32.67 -16.03 9.34
N CYS A 430 32.29 -16.50 8.15
CA CYS A 430 33.18 -16.52 6.97
C CYS A 430 33.01 -15.30 6.09
N ALA A 431 31.74 -14.91 5.84
CA ALA A 431 31.40 -13.76 5.02
C ALA A 431 30.05 -13.16 5.44
N THR A 432 29.89 -11.85 5.22
CA THR A 432 28.63 -11.15 5.48
C THR A 432 28.35 -10.18 4.35
N ARG A 433 27.08 -10.09 3.96
CA ARG A 433 26.54 -9.07 3.05
C ARG A 433 25.47 -8.28 3.80
N GLU A 434 25.73 -7.00 4.02
CA GLU A 434 24.72 -6.05 4.52
C GLU A 434 23.91 -5.54 3.33
N LEU A 435 22.57 -5.63 3.43
CA LEU A 435 21.62 -5.29 2.39
C LEU A 435 20.56 -4.33 2.93
N THR A 436 19.77 -3.73 2.06
CA THR A 436 18.64 -2.91 2.47
C THR A 436 17.64 -3.77 3.25
N GLY A 437 17.47 -3.48 4.54
CA GLY A 437 16.54 -4.16 5.44
C GLY A 437 16.89 -5.60 5.80
N ALA A 438 18.07 -6.11 5.38
CA ALA A 438 18.45 -7.49 5.56
C ALA A 438 19.97 -7.67 5.74
N ARG A 439 20.36 -8.83 6.24
CA ARG A 439 21.75 -9.28 6.29
C ARG A 439 21.82 -10.77 5.95
N VAL A 440 22.74 -11.13 5.06
CA VAL A 440 23.05 -12.52 4.74
C VAL A 440 24.45 -12.84 5.24
N THR A 441 24.58 -13.86 6.07
CA THR A 441 25.86 -14.25 6.69
C THR A 441 26.12 -15.73 6.46
N LEU A 442 27.30 -16.03 5.92
CA LEU A 442 27.80 -17.40 5.85
C LEU A 442 28.56 -17.72 7.15
N TYR A 443 28.11 -18.74 7.83
CA TYR A 443 28.73 -19.34 8.97
C TYR A 443 29.29 -20.70 8.58
N ALA A 444 30.48 -21.07 9.11
CA ALA A 444 31.03 -22.41 8.97
C ALA A 444 31.69 -22.88 10.26
N ARG A 445 31.80 -24.18 10.41
CA ARG A 445 32.67 -24.77 11.46
C ARG A 445 34.12 -24.38 11.20
N PRO A 446 34.96 -24.31 12.22
CA PRO A 446 36.36 -24.07 12.06
C PRO A 446 37.00 -25.00 10.99
N GLY A 447 37.71 -24.40 10.02
CA GLY A 447 38.32 -25.12 8.90
C GLY A 447 37.44 -25.31 7.66
N TYR A 448 36.17 -24.83 7.65
CA TYR A 448 35.23 -24.99 6.51
C TYR A 448 34.81 -23.67 5.87
N CYS A 449 35.40 -22.53 6.22
CA CYS A 449 35.27 -21.32 5.44
C CYS A 449 35.96 -21.48 4.08
#